data_9ef752e6d292e6a4f873872c11298902
#
_entry.id   9ef752e6d292e6a4f873872c11298902
#
_cell.length_a   1.000
_cell.length_b   1.000
_cell.length_c   1.000
_cell.angle_alpha   90.00
_cell.angle_beta   90.00
_cell.angle_gamma   90.00
#
_symmetry.space_group_name_H-M   'P 1'
#
loop_
_entity.id
_entity.type
_entity.pdbx_description
1 polymer ?
#
loop_
_entity_poly.entity_id
_entity_poly.type
_entity_poly.pdbx_seq_one_letter_code
_entity_poly.pdbx_strand_id
1 'polypeptide(L)'
;MTSPGPQDLVVTQASLDDWPVISGWAADEGWNPGLSDGPSFFAQDPGGFFLGRIDGEPVSAISVVNYGGDYAFLGCYLVRPDLRGRGYGLATWKAALAHAEGRTIGLDGVVAQQSNYRQSGFELAHRTIRFNGTAPAGEADPEVRPAQPADLDALTAYDSACYPADRPLFLQRWLTGAGHRAFLRRTEGRVTGYGVIRPARDALRIGPLFADTAEDAQALFTALTADATGSEVAIDIPETNAAGIALVEKLGFTPSFETARMYTGPVRPFASERVFGVTTLELG
;
A
#
# COMPACT_ATOMS: atom_id res chain seq x y z
N MET A 1 -1.30 -8.82 -41.30
CA MET A 1 -1.77 -7.85 -40.31
C MET A 1 -0.55 -7.52 -39.44
N THR A 2 -0.16 -6.24 -39.38
CA THR A 2 0.92 -5.78 -38.48
C THR A 2 0.44 -5.93 -37.04
N SER A 3 1.30 -6.48 -36.15
CA SER A 3 0.98 -6.53 -34.71
C SER A 3 0.77 -5.11 -34.18
N PRO A 4 -0.23 -4.88 -33.28
CA PRO A 4 -0.45 -3.57 -32.68
C PRO A 4 0.82 -3.04 -31.99
N GLY A 5 1.05 -1.74 -32.09
CA GLY A 5 2.17 -1.04 -31.48
C GLY A 5 1.72 0.00 -30.44
N PRO A 6 2.66 0.70 -29.77
CA PRO A 6 2.33 1.72 -28.78
C PRO A 6 1.44 2.85 -29.31
N GLN A 7 1.45 3.11 -30.64
CA GLN A 7 0.60 4.10 -31.29
C GLN A 7 -0.89 3.71 -31.29
N ASP A 8 -1.21 2.44 -31.11
CA ASP A 8 -2.59 1.92 -31.10
C ASP A 8 -3.14 1.85 -29.66
N LEU A 9 -2.31 2.20 -28.66
CA LEU A 9 -2.69 2.21 -27.26
C LEU A 9 -3.49 3.45 -26.92
N VAL A 10 -4.68 3.24 -26.38
CA VAL A 10 -5.49 4.31 -25.78
C VAL A 10 -5.42 4.21 -24.27
N VAL A 11 -4.86 5.23 -23.63
CA VAL A 11 -4.79 5.31 -22.16
C VAL A 11 -5.92 6.18 -21.65
N THR A 12 -6.76 5.62 -20.77
CA THR A 12 -7.91 6.31 -20.17
C THR A 12 -7.90 6.14 -18.67
N GLN A 13 -8.58 7.02 -17.95
CA GLN A 13 -8.90 6.80 -16.56
C GLN A 13 -9.69 5.51 -16.39
N ALA A 14 -9.35 4.74 -15.36
CA ALA A 14 -10.07 3.56 -14.93
C ALA A 14 -11.11 3.94 -13.89
N SER A 15 -12.23 3.25 -13.89
CA SER A 15 -13.26 3.34 -12.85
C SER A 15 -13.07 2.26 -11.78
N LEU A 16 -13.85 2.35 -10.71
CA LEU A 16 -13.85 1.29 -9.68
C LEU A 16 -14.29 -0.08 -10.26
N ASP A 17 -15.10 -0.09 -11.32
CA ASP A 17 -15.53 -1.32 -12.01
C ASP A 17 -14.36 -2.00 -12.76
N ASP A 18 -13.31 -1.24 -13.10
CA ASP A 18 -12.09 -1.77 -13.70
C ASP A 18 -11.11 -2.35 -12.64
N TRP A 19 -11.30 -2.05 -11.35
CA TRP A 19 -10.40 -2.48 -10.29
C TRP A 19 -10.15 -3.99 -10.23
N PRO A 20 -11.14 -4.88 -10.46
CA PRO A 20 -10.89 -6.33 -10.49
C PRO A 20 -9.83 -6.77 -11.51
N VAL A 21 -9.70 -6.07 -12.64
CA VAL A 21 -8.65 -6.34 -13.64
C VAL A 21 -7.28 -5.94 -13.08
N ILE A 22 -7.18 -4.74 -12.52
CA ILE A 22 -5.92 -4.20 -11.97
C ILE A 22 -5.45 -5.05 -10.80
N SER A 23 -6.34 -5.31 -9.82
CA SER A 23 -6.02 -6.09 -8.64
C SER A 23 -5.72 -7.55 -8.96
N GLY A 24 -6.41 -8.13 -9.95
CA GLY A 24 -6.12 -9.48 -10.44
C GLY A 24 -4.71 -9.60 -11.00
N TRP A 25 -4.30 -8.66 -11.86
CA TRP A 25 -2.92 -8.63 -12.39
C TRP A 25 -1.88 -8.42 -11.28
N ALA A 26 -2.16 -7.54 -10.32
CA ALA A 26 -1.26 -7.34 -9.17
C ALA A 26 -1.11 -8.60 -8.33
N ALA A 27 -2.22 -9.34 -8.12
CA ALA A 27 -2.19 -10.60 -7.42
C ALA A 27 -1.41 -11.69 -8.18
N ASP A 28 -1.52 -11.72 -9.53
CA ASP A 28 -0.77 -12.66 -10.38
C ASP A 28 0.75 -12.38 -10.39
N GLU A 29 1.16 -11.13 -10.13
CA GLU A 29 2.57 -10.75 -9.91
C GLU A 29 3.06 -11.06 -8.48
N GLY A 30 2.21 -11.65 -7.62
CA GLY A 30 2.54 -11.96 -6.22
C GLY A 30 2.46 -10.76 -5.26
N TRP A 31 1.94 -9.61 -5.70
CA TRP A 31 1.82 -8.44 -4.82
C TRP A 31 0.71 -8.59 -3.78
N ASN A 32 -0.29 -9.40 -4.11
CA ASN A 32 -1.37 -9.81 -3.20
C ASN A 32 -2.08 -8.64 -2.51
N PRO A 33 -2.69 -7.69 -3.26
CA PRO A 33 -3.49 -6.62 -2.67
C PRO A 33 -4.70 -7.19 -1.92
N GLY A 34 -5.25 -6.40 -0.98
CA GLY A 34 -6.45 -6.81 -0.25
C GLY A 34 -7.67 -6.89 -1.17
N LEU A 35 -8.54 -7.86 -0.90
CA LEU A 35 -9.72 -8.15 -1.72
C LEU A 35 -10.71 -6.99 -1.81
N SER A 36 -10.71 -6.09 -0.81
CA SER A 36 -11.63 -4.95 -0.70
C SER A 36 -10.91 -3.59 -0.67
N ASP A 37 -9.68 -3.50 -1.16
CA ASP A 37 -8.88 -2.26 -1.10
C ASP A 37 -9.40 -1.18 -2.07
N GLY A 38 -9.96 -1.57 -3.21
CA GLY A 38 -10.38 -0.67 -4.29
C GLY A 38 -11.26 0.51 -3.85
N PRO A 39 -12.36 0.31 -3.11
CA PRO A 39 -13.21 1.43 -2.67
C PRO A 39 -12.47 2.50 -1.86
N SER A 40 -11.46 2.12 -1.06
CA SER A 40 -10.62 3.04 -0.29
C SER A 40 -9.64 3.78 -1.20
N PHE A 41 -9.07 3.09 -2.16
CA PHE A 41 -8.13 3.63 -3.14
C PHE A 41 -8.79 4.70 -4.00
N PHE A 42 -9.94 4.38 -4.58
CA PHE A 42 -10.70 5.32 -5.41
C PHE A 42 -11.35 6.47 -4.61
N ALA A 43 -11.57 6.31 -3.32
CA ALA A 43 -12.04 7.40 -2.47
C ALA A 43 -10.98 8.49 -2.28
N GLN A 44 -9.69 8.13 -2.30
CA GLN A 44 -8.58 9.09 -2.18
C GLN A 44 -8.46 9.95 -3.43
N ASP A 45 -8.43 9.33 -4.61
CA ASP A 45 -8.30 10.00 -5.89
C ASP A 45 -9.01 9.17 -6.98
N PRO A 46 -10.27 9.46 -7.30
CA PRO A 46 -11.04 8.73 -8.31
C PRO A 46 -10.42 8.80 -9.71
N GLY A 47 -9.64 9.85 -10.00
CA GLY A 47 -8.98 10.07 -11.29
C GLY A 47 -7.56 9.47 -11.37
N GLY A 48 -7.04 8.91 -10.27
CA GLY A 48 -5.64 8.47 -10.17
C GLY A 48 -5.34 7.09 -10.74
N PHE A 49 -6.29 6.41 -11.38
CA PHE A 49 -6.11 5.07 -11.93
C PHE A 49 -6.27 5.09 -13.45
N PHE A 50 -5.40 4.36 -14.14
CA PHE A 50 -5.35 4.37 -15.60
C PHE A 50 -5.22 2.96 -16.16
N LEU A 51 -5.92 2.71 -17.29
CA LEU A 51 -5.76 1.53 -18.12
C LEU A 51 -5.37 1.91 -19.54
N GLY A 52 -4.34 1.24 -20.05
CA GLY A 52 -4.05 1.23 -21.47
C GLY A 52 -4.82 0.11 -22.17
N ARG A 53 -5.52 0.42 -23.25
CA ARG A 53 -6.34 -0.52 -24.02
C ARG A 53 -5.93 -0.54 -25.49
N ILE A 54 -6.03 -1.72 -26.09
CA ILE A 54 -5.93 -1.94 -27.55
C ILE A 54 -7.23 -2.60 -27.98
N ASP A 55 -7.90 -2.04 -28.96
CA ASP A 55 -9.20 -2.52 -29.44
C ASP A 55 -10.23 -2.74 -28.31
N GLY A 56 -10.16 -1.89 -27.28
CA GLY A 56 -11.02 -1.95 -26.09
C GLY A 56 -10.50 -2.89 -24.97
N GLU A 57 -9.59 -3.80 -25.27
CA GLU A 57 -9.06 -4.78 -24.30
C GLU A 57 -7.95 -4.18 -23.41
N PRO A 58 -8.00 -4.32 -22.09
CA PRO A 58 -6.97 -3.87 -21.18
C PRO A 58 -5.64 -4.61 -21.43
N VAL A 59 -4.54 -3.85 -21.57
CA VAL A 59 -3.19 -4.39 -21.79
C VAL A 59 -2.15 -3.90 -20.78
N SER A 60 -2.41 -2.76 -20.14
CA SER A 60 -1.53 -2.17 -19.13
C SER A 60 -2.34 -1.37 -18.10
N ALA A 61 -1.78 -1.23 -16.90
CA ALA A 61 -2.35 -0.46 -15.81
C ALA A 61 -1.28 0.34 -15.09
N ILE A 62 -1.70 1.45 -14.45
CA ILE A 62 -0.89 2.22 -13.53
C ILE A 62 -1.82 3.04 -12.63
N SER A 63 -1.41 3.30 -11.40
CA SER A 63 -2.01 4.31 -10.55
C SER A 63 -1.04 5.45 -10.28
N VAL A 64 -1.54 6.67 -10.25
CA VAL A 64 -0.87 7.89 -9.79
C VAL A 64 -1.87 8.61 -8.91
N VAL A 65 -1.88 8.29 -7.63
CA VAL A 65 -2.87 8.76 -6.66
C VAL A 65 -2.36 10.02 -5.98
N ASN A 66 -3.10 11.11 -6.08
CA ASN A 66 -2.77 12.40 -5.51
C ASN A 66 -3.21 12.50 -4.04
N TYR A 67 -2.33 13.04 -3.20
CA TYR A 67 -2.56 13.36 -1.81
C TYR A 67 -2.32 14.87 -1.60
N GLY A 68 -3.39 15.65 -1.66
CA GLY A 68 -3.27 17.11 -1.57
C GLY A 68 -2.52 17.76 -2.74
N GLY A 69 -1.78 18.84 -2.46
CA GLY A 69 -1.09 19.65 -3.47
C GLY A 69 0.34 19.20 -3.77
N ASP A 70 1.00 18.50 -2.86
CA ASP A 70 2.45 18.37 -2.85
C ASP A 70 2.96 16.93 -3.07
N TYR A 71 2.08 15.92 -2.89
CA TYR A 71 2.48 14.52 -2.91
C TYR A 71 1.54 13.67 -3.78
N ALA A 72 2.12 12.71 -4.47
CA ALA A 72 1.42 11.64 -5.16
C ALA A 72 2.10 10.29 -4.91
N PHE A 73 1.38 9.20 -5.08
CA PHE A 73 1.95 7.86 -5.03
C PHE A 73 1.66 7.09 -6.30
N LEU A 74 2.70 6.52 -6.90
CA LEU A 74 2.62 5.71 -8.09
C LEU A 74 2.64 4.24 -7.71
N GLY A 75 1.64 3.50 -8.18
CA GLY A 75 1.51 2.07 -7.95
C GLY A 75 0.88 1.34 -9.14
N CYS A 76 0.57 0.08 -8.97
CA CYS A 76 -0.13 -0.76 -9.94
C CYS A 76 0.43 -0.67 -11.38
N TYR A 77 1.75 -0.44 -11.52
CA TYR A 77 2.39 -0.35 -12.84
C TYR A 77 2.58 -1.74 -13.43
N LEU A 78 1.69 -2.12 -14.30
CA LEU A 78 1.53 -3.47 -14.83
C LEU A 78 1.39 -3.47 -16.34
N VAL A 79 1.94 -4.49 -16.99
CA VAL A 79 1.70 -4.81 -18.39
C VAL A 79 1.44 -6.31 -18.48
N ARG A 80 0.42 -6.70 -19.22
CA ARG A 80 0.15 -8.11 -19.50
C ARG A 80 1.43 -8.83 -19.94
N PRO A 81 1.76 -10.01 -19.37
CA PRO A 81 3.04 -10.70 -19.63
C PRO A 81 3.33 -10.95 -21.11
N ASP A 82 2.31 -11.34 -21.90
CA ASP A 82 2.40 -11.61 -23.32
C ASP A 82 2.66 -10.38 -24.20
N LEU A 83 2.50 -9.17 -23.62
CA LEU A 83 2.64 -7.88 -24.32
C LEU A 83 3.84 -7.05 -23.81
N ARG A 84 4.62 -7.56 -22.86
CA ARG A 84 5.83 -6.89 -22.34
C ARG A 84 6.87 -6.67 -23.43
N GLY A 85 7.72 -5.66 -23.26
CA GLY A 85 8.79 -5.33 -24.19
C GLY A 85 8.35 -4.62 -25.48
N ARG A 86 7.04 -4.30 -25.64
CA ARG A 86 6.48 -3.65 -26.84
C ARG A 86 6.24 -2.14 -26.65
N GLY A 87 6.68 -1.54 -25.54
CA GLY A 87 6.56 -0.10 -25.27
C GLY A 87 5.24 0.34 -24.63
N TYR A 88 4.27 -0.55 -24.43
CA TYR A 88 2.96 -0.21 -23.85
C TYR A 88 3.09 0.34 -22.44
N GLY A 89 3.93 -0.26 -21.59
CA GLY A 89 4.18 0.24 -20.24
C GLY A 89 4.69 1.67 -20.23
N LEU A 90 5.67 1.99 -21.06
CA LEU A 90 6.23 3.34 -21.14
C LEU A 90 5.20 4.36 -21.65
N ALA A 91 4.34 3.98 -22.60
CA ALA A 91 3.27 4.84 -23.10
C ALA A 91 2.23 5.13 -22.01
N THR A 92 1.81 4.10 -21.27
CA THR A 92 0.89 4.21 -20.12
C THR A 92 1.50 5.08 -19.01
N TRP A 93 2.77 4.85 -18.65
CA TRP A 93 3.53 5.65 -17.68
C TRP A 93 3.52 7.13 -18.03
N LYS A 94 3.90 7.49 -19.27
CA LYS A 94 3.94 8.88 -19.71
C LYS A 94 2.58 9.57 -19.68
N ALA A 95 1.52 8.85 -20.03
CA ALA A 95 0.17 9.39 -20.00
C ALA A 95 -0.32 9.65 -18.57
N ALA A 96 -0.07 8.69 -17.66
CA ALA A 96 -0.53 8.79 -16.27
C ALA A 96 0.26 9.79 -15.42
N LEU A 97 1.56 9.96 -15.66
CA LEU A 97 2.39 10.90 -14.88
C LEU A 97 1.93 12.35 -14.95
N ALA A 98 1.24 12.76 -16.02
CA ALA A 98 0.65 14.09 -16.14
C ALA A 98 -0.34 14.39 -15.00
N HIS A 99 -0.98 13.35 -14.42
CA HIS A 99 -1.92 13.50 -13.31
C HIS A 99 -1.26 13.98 -12.01
N ALA A 100 0.04 13.73 -11.82
CA ALA A 100 0.77 14.20 -10.64
C ALA A 100 1.00 15.71 -10.60
N GLU A 101 0.94 16.42 -11.75
CA GLU A 101 1.00 17.90 -11.85
C GLU A 101 2.14 18.55 -11.04
N GLY A 102 3.36 18.01 -11.12
CA GLY A 102 4.54 18.56 -10.45
C GLY A 102 4.70 18.22 -8.95
N ARG A 103 3.83 17.36 -8.41
CA ARG A 103 3.98 16.81 -7.05
C ARG A 103 5.22 15.94 -6.93
N THR A 104 5.77 15.85 -5.72
CA THR A 104 6.71 14.77 -5.40
C THR A 104 5.98 13.44 -5.48
N ILE A 105 6.53 12.50 -6.25
CA ILE A 105 5.93 11.18 -6.45
C ILE A 105 6.72 10.14 -5.65
N GLY A 106 6.00 9.36 -4.82
CA GLY A 106 6.54 8.16 -4.19
C GLY A 106 6.15 6.90 -4.94
N LEU A 107 6.92 5.83 -4.79
CA LEU A 107 6.55 4.48 -5.24
C LEU A 107 7.22 3.41 -4.37
N ASP A 108 6.64 2.20 -4.40
CA ASP A 108 7.27 0.96 -3.95
C ASP A 108 7.56 0.08 -5.17
N GLY A 109 8.75 0.24 -5.74
CA GLY A 109 9.13 -0.43 -6.97
C GLY A 109 9.77 -1.79 -6.74
N VAL A 110 9.45 -2.77 -7.59
CA VAL A 110 10.16 -4.05 -7.58
C VAL A 110 11.64 -3.84 -7.88
N VAL A 111 12.50 -4.57 -7.20
CA VAL A 111 13.97 -4.39 -7.25
C VAL A 111 14.50 -4.45 -8.69
N ALA A 112 13.97 -5.34 -9.52
CA ALA A 112 14.37 -5.49 -10.91
C ALA A 112 14.13 -4.25 -11.79
N GLN A 113 13.26 -3.33 -11.37
CA GLN A 113 12.90 -2.11 -12.12
C GLN A 113 13.54 -0.83 -11.56
N GLN A 114 14.34 -0.90 -10.50
CA GLN A 114 14.93 0.30 -9.87
C GLN A 114 15.75 1.15 -10.85
N SER A 115 16.47 0.53 -11.80
CA SER A 115 17.24 1.28 -12.80
C SER A 115 16.34 2.15 -13.70
N ASN A 116 15.17 1.64 -14.07
CA ASN A 116 14.18 2.38 -14.86
C ASN A 116 13.56 3.52 -14.07
N TYR A 117 13.27 3.32 -12.78
CA TYR A 117 12.77 4.39 -11.91
C TYR A 117 13.81 5.49 -11.71
N ARG A 118 15.10 5.14 -11.53
CA ARG A 118 16.18 6.15 -11.46
C ARG A 118 16.29 6.99 -12.74
N GLN A 119 16.16 6.37 -13.92
CA GLN A 119 16.13 7.10 -15.19
C GLN A 119 14.93 8.06 -15.30
N SER A 120 13.87 7.81 -14.54
CA SER A 120 12.69 8.67 -14.45
C SER A 120 12.76 9.69 -13.30
N GLY A 121 13.93 9.86 -12.67
CA GLY A 121 14.17 10.86 -11.63
C GLY A 121 13.86 10.42 -10.21
N PHE A 122 13.61 9.12 -9.98
CA PHE A 122 13.39 8.59 -8.63
C PHE A 122 14.71 8.26 -7.93
N GLU A 123 14.80 8.60 -6.66
CA GLU A 123 15.91 8.26 -5.77
C GLU A 123 15.45 7.27 -4.70
N LEU A 124 16.34 6.32 -4.37
CA LEU A 124 16.07 5.32 -3.34
C LEU A 124 16.06 5.97 -1.95
N ALA A 125 14.99 5.77 -1.21
CA ALA A 125 14.90 6.14 0.20
C ALA A 125 15.25 4.97 1.12
N HIS A 126 14.57 3.84 0.97
CA HIS A 126 14.80 2.60 1.74
C HIS A 126 14.15 1.41 1.02
N ARG A 127 14.40 0.22 1.51
CA ARG A 127 13.65 -0.98 1.10
C ARG A 127 12.46 -1.20 2.03
N THR A 128 11.39 -1.78 1.48
CA THR A 128 10.27 -2.31 2.24
C THR A 128 10.27 -3.83 2.06
N ILE A 129 10.27 -4.56 3.16
CA ILE A 129 10.42 -6.02 3.17
C ILE A 129 9.10 -6.63 3.62
N ARG A 130 8.55 -7.54 2.83
CA ARG A 130 7.40 -8.37 3.21
C ARG A 130 7.86 -9.53 4.06
N PHE A 131 7.23 -9.68 5.21
CA PHE A 131 7.35 -10.85 6.06
C PHE A 131 6.07 -11.65 6.04
N ASN A 132 6.19 -12.96 5.88
CA ASN A 132 5.09 -13.91 5.94
C ASN A 132 5.28 -14.85 7.13
N GLY A 133 4.18 -15.22 7.76
CA GLY A 133 4.18 -16.19 8.85
C GLY A 133 2.77 -16.56 9.27
N THR A 134 2.69 -17.48 10.21
CA THR A 134 1.41 -17.93 10.74
C THR A 134 1.01 -17.07 11.95
N ALA A 135 -0.24 -16.63 11.98
CA ALA A 135 -0.78 -15.85 13.10
C ALA A 135 -0.60 -16.59 14.43
N PRO A 136 0.14 -16.01 15.40
CA PRO A 136 0.36 -16.65 16.69
C PRO A 136 -0.90 -16.63 17.55
N ALA A 137 -1.01 -17.57 18.48
CA ALA A 137 -1.95 -17.44 19.58
C ALA A 137 -1.45 -16.38 20.57
N GLY A 138 -2.35 -15.58 21.14
CA GLY A 138 -2.00 -14.57 22.14
C GLY A 138 -3.25 -13.99 22.78
N GLU A 139 -3.07 -13.44 23.98
CA GLU A 139 -4.13 -12.71 24.68
C GLU A 139 -4.08 -11.24 24.28
N ALA A 140 -5.24 -10.66 23.97
CA ALA A 140 -5.35 -9.26 23.60
C ALA A 140 -5.07 -8.37 24.83
N ASP A 141 -4.26 -7.33 24.63
CA ASP A 141 -4.02 -6.28 25.62
C ASP A 141 -5.35 -5.52 25.87
N PRO A 142 -5.77 -5.29 27.14
CA PRO A 142 -7.02 -4.59 27.44
C PRO A 142 -7.05 -3.12 26.99
N GLU A 143 -5.89 -2.50 26.73
CA GLU A 143 -5.79 -1.15 26.17
C GLU A 143 -5.98 -1.13 24.64
N VAL A 144 -6.00 -2.30 23.98
CA VAL A 144 -6.27 -2.44 22.55
C VAL A 144 -7.74 -2.80 22.33
N ARG A 145 -8.42 -2.02 21.51
CA ARG A 145 -9.82 -2.28 21.17
C ARG A 145 -10.10 -2.04 19.69
N PRO A 146 -11.21 -2.58 19.16
CA PRO A 146 -11.66 -2.23 17.82
C PRO A 146 -11.88 -0.71 17.67
N ALA A 147 -11.46 -0.17 16.53
CA ALA A 147 -11.71 1.22 16.18
C ALA A 147 -13.22 1.46 15.97
N GLN A 148 -13.70 2.60 16.44
CA GLN A 148 -15.09 3.01 16.32
C GLN A 148 -15.19 4.27 15.45
N PRO A 149 -16.33 4.58 14.85
CA PRO A 149 -16.51 5.80 14.05
C PRO A 149 -16.11 7.08 14.80
N ALA A 150 -16.33 7.12 16.12
CA ALA A 150 -15.94 8.25 16.97
C ALA A 150 -14.43 8.43 17.14
N ASP A 151 -13.61 7.46 16.73
CA ASP A 151 -12.15 7.56 16.81
C ASP A 151 -11.54 8.18 15.54
N LEU A 152 -12.33 8.42 14.49
CA LEU A 152 -11.83 8.81 13.17
C LEU A 152 -10.94 10.05 13.21
N ASP A 153 -11.33 11.10 13.93
CA ASP A 153 -10.55 12.35 14.02
C ASP A 153 -9.19 12.10 14.68
N ALA A 154 -9.17 11.33 15.78
CA ALA A 154 -7.94 11.00 16.49
C ALA A 154 -7.01 10.08 15.65
N LEU A 155 -7.60 9.12 14.93
CA LEU A 155 -6.86 8.24 14.02
C LEU A 155 -6.34 8.99 12.80
N THR A 156 -7.10 9.95 12.25
CA THR A 156 -6.66 10.81 11.15
C THR A 156 -5.45 11.67 11.57
N ALA A 157 -5.49 12.25 12.76
CA ALA A 157 -4.36 13.02 13.28
C ALA A 157 -3.12 12.14 13.51
N TYR A 158 -3.30 10.91 14.00
CA TYR A 158 -2.22 9.97 14.21
C TYR A 158 -1.63 9.47 12.88
N ASP A 159 -2.47 9.11 11.93
CA ASP A 159 -2.07 8.67 10.57
C ASP A 159 -1.28 9.75 9.84
N SER A 160 -1.74 11.01 9.92
CA SER A 160 -1.08 12.17 9.33
C SER A 160 0.36 12.36 9.84
N ALA A 161 0.64 11.98 11.09
CA ALA A 161 1.99 12.01 11.63
C ALA A 161 2.89 10.88 11.10
N CYS A 162 2.30 9.77 10.65
CA CYS A 162 3.02 8.56 10.20
C CYS A 162 3.10 8.43 8.67
N TYR A 163 2.53 9.37 7.91
CA TYR A 163 2.50 9.33 6.44
C TYR A 163 2.88 10.70 5.86
N PRO A 164 3.56 10.78 4.70
CA PRO A 164 4.03 12.06 4.16
C PRO A 164 2.93 13.00 3.65
N ALA A 165 1.67 12.62 3.73
CA ALA A 165 0.52 13.43 3.32
C ALA A 165 -0.71 13.15 4.18
N ASP A 166 -1.68 14.08 4.21
CA ASP A 166 -2.97 13.85 4.84
C ASP A 166 -3.88 13.06 3.90
N ARG A 167 -4.57 12.04 4.44
CA ARG A 167 -5.41 11.14 3.64
C ARG A 167 -6.72 10.75 4.34
N PRO A 168 -7.52 11.73 4.81
CA PRO A 168 -8.71 11.45 5.60
C PRO A 168 -9.79 10.68 4.83
N LEU A 169 -9.96 10.94 3.53
CA LEU A 169 -10.94 10.22 2.70
C LEU A 169 -10.57 8.74 2.53
N PHE A 170 -9.27 8.48 2.28
CA PHE A 170 -8.75 7.12 2.27
C PHE A 170 -8.99 6.44 3.61
N LEU A 171 -8.55 7.06 4.72
CA LEU A 171 -8.57 6.47 6.05
C LEU A 171 -10.00 6.13 6.50
N GLN A 172 -10.96 7.02 6.27
CA GLN A 172 -12.37 6.78 6.59
C GLN A 172 -12.88 5.49 5.93
N ARG A 173 -12.56 5.25 4.67
CA ARG A 173 -12.95 4.06 3.94
C ARG A 173 -12.14 2.84 4.36
N TRP A 174 -10.84 3.06 4.63
CA TRP A 174 -9.93 1.98 5.03
C TRP A 174 -10.31 1.34 6.36
N LEU A 175 -10.66 2.15 7.35
CA LEU A 175 -11.06 1.68 8.67
C LEU A 175 -12.40 0.91 8.67
N THR A 176 -13.24 1.12 7.65
CA THR A 176 -14.60 0.54 7.54
C THR A 176 -14.78 -0.35 6.31
N GLY A 177 -13.69 -0.68 5.60
CA GLY A 177 -13.72 -1.52 4.41
C GLY A 177 -14.28 -2.93 4.67
N ALA A 178 -14.92 -3.52 3.68
CA ALA A 178 -15.49 -4.86 3.81
C ALA A 178 -14.39 -5.88 4.17
N GLY A 179 -14.55 -6.58 5.29
CA GLY A 179 -13.56 -7.52 5.82
C GLY A 179 -12.34 -6.87 6.50
N HIS A 180 -12.22 -5.54 6.51
CA HIS A 180 -11.19 -4.86 7.28
C HIS A 180 -11.54 -4.88 8.77
N ARG A 181 -10.55 -5.19 9.60
CA ARG A 181 -10.66 -5.11 11.06
C ARG A 181 -9.58 -4.14 11.55
N ALA A 182 -10.03 -3.00 12.05
CA ALA A 182 -9.18 -1.94 12.56
C ALA A 182 -9.17 -1.98 14.09
N PHE A 183 -7.98 -1.86 14.67
CA PHE A 183 -7.77 -1.77 16.12
C PHE A 183 -6.91 -0.56 16.44
N LEU A 184 -7.13 0.02 17.61
CA LEU A 184 -6.31 1.09 18.15
C LEU A 184 -5.92 0.79 19.59
N ARG A 185 -4.77 1.32 19.99
CA ARG A 185 -4.30 1.37 21.38
C ARG A 185 -4.35 2.79 21.90
N ARG A 186 -4.75 2.93 23.16
CA ARG A 186 -4.69 4.21 23.87
C ARG A 186 -3.94 4.03 25.19
N THR A 187 -3.03 4.97 25.47
CA THR A 187 -2.34 5.06 26.77
C THR A 187 -2.60 6.46 27.31
N GLU A 188 -3.12 6.55 28.53
CA GLU A 188 -3.48 7.81 29.19
C GLU A 188 -4.46 8.67 28.33
N GLY A 189 -5.41 8.02 27.64
CA GLY A 189 -6.41 8.67 26.78
C GLY A 189 -5.93 9.11 25.41
N ARG A 190 -4.63 9.01 25.11
CA ARG A 190 -4.01 9.36 23.82
C ARG A 190 -3.85 8.11 22.96
N VAL A 191 -4.09 8.22 21.65
CA VAL A 191 -3.77 7.15 20.69
C VAL A 191 -2.27 6.98 20.63
N THR A 192 -1.78 5.77 20.90
CA THR A 192 -0.36 5.38 20.82
C THR A 192 -0.08 4.41 19.67
N GLY A 193 -1.12 4.02 18.95
CA GLY A 193 -0.98 3.24 17.74
C GLY A 193 -2.32 2.77 17.19
N TYR A 194 -2.30 2.35 15.94
CA TYR A 194 -3.42 1.64 15.30
C TYR A 194 -2.92 0.72 14.19
N GLY A 195 -3.75 -0.25 13.85
CA GLY A 195 -3.47 -1.14 12.73
C GLY A 195 -4.74 -1.68 12.11
N VAL A 196 -4.60 -2.20 10.90
CA VAL A 196 -5.69 -2.83 10.15
C VAL A 196 -5.22 -4.19 9.64
N ILE A 197 -6.04 -5.22 9.80
CA ILE A 197 -5.87 -6.52 9.15
C ILE A 197 -7.03 -6.74 8.20
N ARG A 198 -6.74 -7.31 7.03
CA ARG A 198 -7.72 -7.50 5.96
C ARG A 198 -7.43 -8.75 5.12
N PRO A 199 -8.46 -9.37 4.52
CA PRO A 199 -8.27 -10.53 3.65
C PRO A 199 -7.61 -10.12 2.32
N ALA A 200 -6.71 -10.96 1.83
CA ALA A 200 -6.17 -10.95 0.50
C ALA A 200 -6.28 -12.37 -0.11
N ARG A 201 -5.79 -12.56 -1.35
CA ARG A 201 -5.95 -13.86 -2.03
C ARG A 201 -5.22 -15.00 -1.32
N ASP A 202 -3.98 -14.76 -0.90
CA ASP A 202 -3.08 -15.81 -0.42
C ASP A 202 -2.82 -15.74 1.10
N ALA A 203 -3.12 -14.62 1.76
CA ALA A 203 -2.90 -14.42 3.18
C ALA A 203 -3.78 -13.28 3.72
N LEU A 204 -3.89 -13.16 5.03
CA LEU A 204 -4.33 -11.92 5.65
C LEU A 204 -3.21 -10.88 5.56
N ARG A 205 -3.55 -9.61 5.30
CA ARG A 205 -2.59 -8.51 5.20
C ARG A 205 -2.75 -7.57 6.39
N ILE A 206 -1.65 -7.32 7.11
CA ILE A 206 -1.59 -6.22 8.09
C ILE A 206 -1.04 -4.99 7.40
N GLY A 207 -1.76 -3.87 7.48
CA GLY A 207 -1.37 -2.56 6.95
C GLY A 207 -2.49 -1.53 7.10
N PRO A 208 -2.18 -0.38 7.76
CA PRO A 208 -0.93 -0.10 8.45
C PRO A 208 -0.80 -0.83 9.77
N LEU A 209 0.43 -0.85 10.32
CA LEU A 209 0.71 -1.04 11.72
C LEU A 209 1.58 0.14 12.17
N PHE A 210 0.94 1.16 12.74
CA PHE A 210 1.61 2.35 13.24
C PHE A 210 1.56 2.36 14.76
N ALA A 211 2.70 2.61 15.41
CA ALA A 211 2.80 2.57 16.87
C ALA A 211 3.90 3.49 17.40
N ASP A 212 3.71 4.06 18.60
CA ASP A 212 4.71 4.89 19.25
C ASP A 212 5.91 4.06 19.71
N THR A 213 5.68 2.79 20.10
CA THR A 213 6.70 1.86 20.63
C THR A 213 6.56 0.44 20.08
N ALA A 214 7.59 -0.38 20.24
CA ALA A 214 7.55 -1.79 19.90
C ALA A 214 6.52 -2.57 20.74
N GLU A 215 6.26 -2.15 21.99
CA GLU A 215 5.26 -2.74 22.87
C GLU A 215 3.85 -2.45 22.37
N ASP A 216 3.58 -1.20 21.95
CA ASP A 216 2.31 -0.84 21.30
C ASP A 216 2.09 -1.64 20.02
N ALA A 217 3.13 -1.76 19.19
CA ALA A 217 3.08 -2.53 17.95
C ALA A 217 2.81 -4.02 18.20
N GLN A 218 3.45 -4.62 19.20
CA GLN A 218 3.23 -6.01 19.58
C GLN A 218 1.79 -6.23 20.09
N ALA A 219 1.29 -5.35 20.94
CA ALA A 219 -0.07 -5.42 21.48
C ALA A 219 -1.11 -5.33 20.35
N LEU A 220 -0.93 -4.38 19.42
CA LEU A 220 -1.77 -4.25 18.23
C LEU A 220 -1.68 -5.47 17.31
N PHE A 221 -0.48 -5.97 17.04
CA PHE A 221 -0.29 -7.16 16.20
C PHE A 221 -1.04 -8.36 16.78
N THR A 222 -0.93 -8.58 18.09
CA THR A 222 -1.64 -9.66 18.79
C THR A 222 -3.16 -9.52 18.64
N ALA A 223 -3.71 -8.33 18.85
CA ALA A 223 -5.15 -8.09 18.72
C ALA A 223 -5.63 -8.25 17.26
N LEU A 224 -4.84 -7.78 16.28
CA LEU A 224 -5.16 -7.94 14.86
C LEU A 224 -5.23 -9.41 14.43
N THR A 225 -4.39 -10.26 15.02
CA THR A 225 -4.27 -11.68 14.66
C THR A 225 -5.08 -12.63 15.55
N ALA A 226 -5.69 -12.15 16.64
CA ALA A 226 -6.36 -12.97 17.64
C ALA A 226 -7.41 -13.94 17.05
N ASP A 227 -8.28 -13.43 16.14
CA ASP A 227 -9.31 -14.24 15.46
C ASP A 227 -8.79 -14.98 14.21
N ALA A 228 -7.49 -14.92 13.96
CA ALA A 228 -6.85 -15.48 12.77
C ALA A 228 -5.77 -16.51 13.12
N THR A 229 -5.72 -16.98 14.37
CA THR A 229 -4.73 -17.96 14.83
C THR A 229 -4.60 -19.13 13.87
N GLY A 230 -3.38 -19.44 13.46
CA GLY A 230 -3.09 -20.50 12.49
C GLY A 230 -3.25 -20.10 11.02
N SER A 231 -3.77 -18.90 10.71
CA SER A 231 -3.86 -18.39 9.34
C SER A 231 -2.53 -17.78 8.88
N GLU A 232 -2.29 -17.81 7.57
CA GLU A 232 -1.16 -17.09 6.97
C GLU A 232 -1.40 -15.57 7.01
N VAL A 233 -0.37 -14.85 7.44
CA VAL A 233 -0.37 -13.38 7.57
C VAL A 233 0.85 -12.80 6.89
N ALA A 234 0.67 -11.68 6.18
CA ALA A 234 1.74 -10.91 5.58
C ALA A 234 1.72 -9.46 6.10
N ILE A 235 2.91 -8.91 6.32
CA ILE A 235 3.13 -7.52 6.70
C ILE A 235 4.35 -6.96 5.95
N ASP A 236 4.25 -5.72 5.48
CA ASP A 236 5.33 -5.05 4.75
C ASP A 236 6.01 -4.02 5.67
N ILE A 237 7.28 -4.20 5.99
CA ILE A 237 8.01 -3.42 6.99
C ILE A 237 9.15 -2.63 6.32
N PRO A 238 9.26 -1.30 6.55
CA PRO A 238 10.44 -0.56 6.12
C PRO A 238 11.71 -1.09 6.79
N GLU A 239 12.78 -1.32 6.01
CA GLU A 239 14.07 -1.79 6.56
C GLU A 239 14.67 -0.85 7.60
N THR A 240 14.25 0.41 7.59
CA THR A 240 14.64 1.43 8.56
C THR A 240 14.04 1.23 9.95
N ASN A 241 12.98 0.42 10.08
CA ASN A 241 12.38 0.09 11.36
C ASN A 241 12.89 -1.28 11.87
N ALA A 242 14.08 -1.27 12.47
CA ALA A 242 14.69 -2.47 13.03
C ALA A 242 13.84 -3.13 14.15
N ALA A 243 13.10 -2.33 14.92
CA ALA A 243 12.22 -2.84 15.98
C ALA A 243 11.02 -3.60 15.37
N GLY A 244 10.48 -3.13 14.25
CA GLY A 244 9.42 -3.82 13.51
C GLY A 244 9.89 -5.16 12.94
N ILE A 245 11.08 -5.20 12.35
CA ILE A 245 11.70 -6.45 11.86
C ILE A 245 11.91 -7.42 13.02
N ALA A 246 12.54 -6.98 14.11
CA ALA A 246 12.79 -7.83 15.27
C ALA A 246 11.49 -8.38 15.89
N LEU A 247 10.40 -7.60 15.89
CA LEU A 247 9.10 -8.04 16.37
C LEU A 247 8.59 -9.25 15.57
N VAL A 248 8.56 -9.15 14.23
CA VAL A 248 7.98 -10.21 13.39
C VAL A 248 8.91 -11.43 13.31
N GLU A 249 10.23 -11.26 13.32
CA GLU A 249 11.20 -12.37 13.39
C GLU A 249 11.05 -13.16 14.69
N LYS A 250 10.86 -12.48 15.83
CA LYS A 250 10.57 -13.13 17.13
C LYS A 250 9.28 -13.96 17.08
N LEU A 251 8.30 -13.55 16.25
CA LEU A 251 7.06 -14.27 16.03
C LEU A 251 7.18 -15.40 14.98
N GLY A 252 8.37 -15.62 14.43
CA GLY A 252 8.66 -16.68 13.47
C GLY A 252 8.32 -16.32 12.01
N PHE A 253 8.07 -15.05 11.70
CA PHE A 253 7.87 -14.59 10.35
C PHE A 253 9.20 -14.53 9.59
N THR A 254 9.14 -14.81 8.29
CA THR A 254 10.31 -14.81 7.41
C THR A 254 10.14 -13.86 6.22
N PRO A 255 11.22 -13.24 5.72
CA PRO A 255 11.14 -12.38 4.55
C PRO A 255 10.80 -13.18 3.29
N SER A 256 9.93 -12.64 2.43
CA SER A 256 9.44 -13.32 1.23
C SER A 256 9.48 -12.47 -0.03
N PHE A 257 9.41 -11.15 0.08
CA PHE A 257 9.38 -10.22 -1.03
C PHE A 257 9.95 -8.87 -0.58
N GLU A 258 10.53 -8.10 -1.51
CA GLU A 258 10.97 -6.74 -1.19
C GLU A 258 10.68 -5.76 -2.32
N THR A 259 10.49 -4.50 -1.95
CA THR A 259 10.38 -3.36 -2.83
C THR A 259 11.38 -2.26 -2.45
N ALA A 260 11.59 -1.33 -3.37
CA ALA A 260 12.33 -0.10 -3.12
C ALA A 260 11.36 1.06 -3.00
N ARG A 261 11.27 1.67 -1.81
CA ARG A 261 10.62 2.96 -1.64
C ARG A 261 11.49 4.03 -2.27
N MET A 262 10.96 4.71 -3.28
CA MET A 262 11.69 5.74 -4.02
C MET A 262 10.83 7.00 -4.16
N TYR A 263 11.48 8.16 -4.31
CA TYR A 263 10.81 9.46 -4.47
C TYR A 263 11.46 10.29 -5.58
N THR A 264 10.67 11.16 -6.23
CA THR A 264 11.19 12.13 -7.22
C THR A 264 11.70 13.43 -6.60
N GLY A 265 11.58 13.60 -5.29
CA GLY A 265 11.97 14.79 -4.55
C GLY A 265 11.71 14.67 -3.07
N PRO A 266 11.87 15.73 -2.29
CA PRO A 266 11.63 15.71 -0.86
C PRO A 266 10.14 15.47 -0.54
N VAL A 267 9.88 14.77 0.55
CA VAL A 267 8.54 14.58 1.10
C VAL A 267 8.40 15.31 2.44
N ARG A 268 7.16 15.61 2.84
CA ARG A 268 6.87 16.12 4.18
C ARG A 268 7.50 15.19 5.23
N PRO A 269 8.24 15.70 6.20
CA PRO A 269 8.74 14.90 7.32
C PRO A 269 7.57 14.20 8.06
N PHE A 270 7.76 12.95 8.40
CA PHE A 270 6.81 12.13 9.15
C PHE A 270 7.55 11.21 10.11
N ALA A 271 6.85 10.68 11.09
CA ALA A 271 7.40 9.81 12.13
C ALA A 271 7.64 8.38 11.58
N SER A 272 8.66 8.23 10.71
CA SER A 272 8.99 6.96 10.06
C SER A 272 9.33 5.84 11.06
N GLU A 273 9.85 6.19 12.23
CA GLU A 273 10.14 5.27 13.33
C GLU A 273 8.88 4.60 13.91
N ARG A 274 7.70 5.21 13.68
CA ARG A 274 6.40 4.66 14.09
C ARG A 274 5.80 3.70 13.06
N VAL A 275 6.39 3.57 11.88
CA VAL A 275 5.87 2.72 10.80
C VAL A 275 6.39 1.29 10.97
N PHE A 276 5.71 0.48 11.76
CA PHE A 276 5.98 -0.96 11.94
C PHE A 276 5.44 -1.81 10.79
N GLY A 277 4.52 -1.28 10.02
CA GLY A 277 4.01 -1.87 8.80
C GLY A 277 3.40 -0.78 7.91
N VAL A 278 3.79 -0.72 6.63
CA VAL A 278 3.21 0.22 5.67
C VAL A 278 1.76 -0.13 5.39
N THR A 279 0.98 0.83 4.93
CA THR A 279 -0.45 0.62 4.68
C THR A 279 -0.65 -0.36 3.54
N THR A 280 -0.07 -0.05 2.38
CA THR A 280 -0.04 -0.91 1.19
C THR A 280 1.21 -0.59 0.35
N LEU A 281 1.61 -1.50 -0.53
CA LEU A 281 2.65 -1.23 -1.53
C LEU A 281 2.10 -0.47 -2.76
N GLU A 282 0.78 -0.48 -2.93
CA GLU A 282 0.10 0.13 -4.08
C GLU A 282 -0.12 1.64 -3.90
N LEU A 283 -0.31 2.10 -2.64
CA LEU A 283 -0.61 3.50 -2.30
C LEU A 283 0.31 4.10 -1.23
N GLY A 284 1.23 3.32 -0.67
CA GLY A 284 2.21 3.74 0.35
C GLY A 284 1.78 3.61 1.79
#